data_28ec01049dbd9105b2e69ab8f1c719a5
#
_entry.id   28ec01049dbd9105b2e69ab8f1c719a5
#
_cell.length_a   1.000
_cell.length_b   1.000
_cell.length_c   1.000
_cell.angle_alpha   90.00
_cell.angle_beta   90.00
_cell.angle_gamma   90.00
#
_symmetry.space_group_name_H-M   'P 1'
#
loop_
_entity.id
_entity.type
_entity.pdbx_description
1 polymer ?
#
loop_
_entity_poly.entity_id
_entity_poly.type
_entity_poly.pdbx_seq_one_letter_code
_entity_poly.pdbx_strand_id
1 'polypeptide(L)'
;MEVGRRVADTFTDQSVLVTGASGFLGKVLVEKLLYSTPQLKNIYLLIRPLGALSPKQRLAEMLKGPLFDRLRSQNPDAFAKLIPVGGNLLEQDLGLSEPDMHLLCDEVGIATVKFDEALRLSIEMNVMGTQRLLALCHKMRNLIVIVHASTAYANCDKSETMECVYPPPVPPNKLLDAVEWMDDNMLRSVTPHLLAQRPNTYTLTKALAEVQLIEDARMLPLIIIRPSIIGAMWKEPLPGWTDNINGPTGIFAACGKGLLTNMCGSNHSKADIIPVDIVSNMLIVAAAYRNNIRCDMIPVVHCCSGQLNPIRWKHIVDFLEVFYREYPLNECYRLPSTHFHTSRVLFKLNYYYKHLIPAYLIDFICRITGRNQQFVRIYGKIWRMVETLHYFTTRGWNFETKGLLTMWDWMCDEDKQVFNFDVRQVNWDSYLFDYLMGVKRYLMKDRLEDIPKAKNNLHWLKIYSAIANAGFWWMFVRTFARRRLKKTTQWGMWAIGFMLTYIWSNCSFGERIQLKSIDEYKQSAHYC
;
A
#
# COMPACT_ATOMS: atom_id res chain seq x y z
N MET A 1 -33.82 -1.19 -20.69
CA MET A 1 -32.69 -1.66 -19.88
C MET A 1 -33.30 -2.47 -18.76
N GLU A 2 -33.11 -3.79 -18.75
CA GLU A 2 -33.53 -4.60 -17.60
C GLU A 2 -32.87 -4.05 -16.35
N VAL A 3 -33.62 -3.86 -15.29
CA VAL A 3 -33.13 -3.49 -13.97
C VAL A 3 -32.06 -4.53 -13.60
N GLY A 4 -30.81 -4.10 -13.52
CA GLY A 4 -29.67 -4.99 -13.39
C GLY A 4 -29.82 -5.91 -12.16
N ARG A 5 -29.45 -7.16 -12.32
CA ARG A 5 -29.37 -8.12 -11.20
C ARG A 5 -28.53 -7.50 -10.11
N ARG A 6 -28.96 -7.69 -8.86
CA ARG A 6 -28.19 -7.24 -7.68
C ARG A 6 -26.82 -7.90 -7.70
N VAL A 7 -25.79 -7.14 -7.34
CA VAL A 7 -24.41 -7.65 -7.29
C VAL A 7 -24.33 -8.92 -6.45
N ALA A 8 -24.97 -8.94 -5.28
CA ALA A 8 -25.01 -10.08 -4.39
C ALA A 8 -25.63 -11.34 -5.04
N ASP A 9 -26.60 -11.20 -5.95
CA ASP A 9 -27.27 -12.33 -6.61
C ASP A 9 -26.30 -13.13 -7.50
N THR A 10 -25.26 -12.48 -8.05
CA THR A 10 -24.21 -13.15 -8.83
C THR A 10 -23.45 -14.19 -7.99
N PHE A 11 -23.39 -14.00 -6.68
CA PHE A 11 -22.67 -14.87 -5.76
C PHE A 11 -23.57 -15.94 -5.11
N THR A 12 -24.89 -15.92 -5.36
CA THR A 12 -25.83 -16.91 -4.80
C THR A 12 -25.47 -18.30 -5.30
N ASP A 13 -25.29 -19.23 -4.36
CA ASP A 13 -24.90 -20.63 -4.59
C ASP A 13 -23.56 -20.79 -5.34
N GLN A 14 -22.78 -19.72 -5.49
CA GLN A 14 -21.47 -19.77 -6.11
C GLN A 14 -20.36 -20.00 -5.08
N SER A 15 -19.33 -20.72 -5.48
CA SER A 15 -18.08 -20.82 -4.74
C SER A 15 -17.02 -19.91 -5.35
N VAL A 16 -16.25 -19.23 -4.50
CA VAL A 16 -15.23 -18.25 -4.90
C VAL A 16 -13.83 -18.76 -4.54
N LEU A 17 -12.89 -18.75 -5.48
CA LEU A 17 -11.48 -18.97 -5.21
C LEU A 17 -10.77 -17.62 -5.02
N VAL A 18 -10.17 -17.40 -3.85
CA VAL A 18 -9.37 -16.21 -3.55
C VAL A 18 -7.91 -16.58 -3.42
N THR A 19 -7.09 -16.10 -4.36
CA THR A 19 -5.63 -16.17 -4.23
C THR A 19 -5.12 -14.93 -3.51
N GLY A 20 -4.02 -15.06 -2.74
CA GLY A 20 -3.50 -13.96 -1.95
C GLY A 20 -4.41 -13.52 -0.79
N ALA A 21 -5.29 -14.39 -0.32
CA ALA A 21 -6.26 -14.13 0.75
C ALA A 21 -5.62 -13.68 2.07
N SER A 22 -4.41 -14.13 2.38
CA SER A 22 -3.65 -13.71 3.58
C SER A 22 -2.98 -12.32 3.45
N GLY A 23 -3.03 -11.70 2.27
CA GLY A 23 -2.51 -10.36 2.03
C GLY A 23 -3.48 -9.25 2.46
N PHE A 24 -3.02 -8.00 2.46
CA PHE A 24 -3.79 -6.84 2.90
C PHE A 24 -5.16 -6.71 2.17
N LEU A 25 -5.16 -6.62 0.85
CA LEU A 25 -6.40 -6.53 0.06
C LEU A 25 -7.23 -7.83 0.15
N GLY A 26 -6.56 -9.00 0.16
CA GLY A 26 -7.25 -10.29 0.22
C GLY A 26 -8.08 -10.48 1.48
N LYS A 27 -7.55 -10.04 2.65
CA LYS A 27 -8.30 -10.07 3.92
C LYS A 27 -9.57 -9.22 3.87
N VAL A 28 -9.47 -8.00 3.32
CA VAL A 28 -10.62 -7.09 3.18
C VAL A 28 -11.64 -7.66 2.21
N LEU A 29 -11.19 -8.25 1.10
CA LEU A 29 -12.07 -8.92 0.14
C LEU A 29 -12.82 -10.10 0.77
N VAL A 30 -12.13 -10.95 1.53
CA VAL A 30 -12.75 -12.10 2.22
C VAL A 30 -13.78 -11.62 3.24
N GLU A 31 -13.46 -10.63 4.06
CA GLU A 31 -14.38 -10.04 5.02
C GLU A 31 -15.62 -9.48 4.32
N LYS A 32 -15.43 -8.70 3.26
CA LYS A 32 -16.53 -8.07 2.54
C LYS A 32 -17.43 -9.08 1.82
N LEU A 33 -16.86 -10.13 1.22
CA LEU A 33 -17.62 -11.22 0.62
C LEU A 33 -18.49 -11.93 1.67
N LEU A 34 -17.91 -12.35 2.80
CA LEU A 34 -18.67 -13.02 3.86
C LEU A 34 -19.81 -12.15 4.42
N TYR A 35 -19.57 -10.84 4.54
CA TYR A 35 -20.55 -9.92 5.11
C TYR A 35 -21.65 -9.54 4.13
N SER A 36 -21.30 -9.22 2.87
CA SER A 36 -22.22 -8.61 1.92
C SER A 36 -22.82 -9.59 0.91
N THR A 37 -22.33 -10.84 0.84
CA THR A 37 -22.88 -11.91 -0.02
C THR A 37 -23.19 -13.16 0.80
N PRO A 38 -24.18 -13.10 1.72
CA PRO A 38 -24.44 -14.18 2.68
C PRO A 38 -24.94 -15.48 2.05
N GLN A 39 -25.42 -15.44 0.81
CA GLN A 39 -25.91 -16.63 0.08
C GLN A 39 -24.80 -17.32 -0.74
N LEU A 40 -23.58 -16.84 -0.70
CA LEU A 40 -22.40 -17.48 -1.26
C LEU A 40 -22.20 -18.87 -0.63
N LYS A 41 -21.86 -19.88 -1.44
CA LYS A 41 -21.68 -21.27 -0.99
C LYS A 41 -20.40 -21.42 -0.17
N ASN A 42 -19.23 -21.29 -0.80
CA ASN A 42 -17.93 -21.44 -0.16
C ASN A 42 -16.91 -20.41 -0.67
N ILE A 43 -15.90 -20.08 0.14
CA ILE A 43 -14.72 -19.33 -0.27
C ILE A 43 -13.48 -20.21 -0.08
N TYR A 44 -12.91 -20.66 -1.18
CA TYR A 44 -11.66 -21.40 -1.21
C TYR A 44 -10.49 -20.41 -1.16
N LEU A 45 -9.63 -20.56 -0.16
CA LEU A 45 -8.51 -19.69 0.08
C LEU A 45 -7.21 -20.40 -0.25
N LEU A 46 -6.56 -20.01 -1.36
CA LEU A 46 -5.25 -20.58 -1.70
C LEU A 46 -4.19 -19.98 -0.75
N ILE A 47 -3.73 -20.78 0.20
CA ILE A 47 -2.80 -20.36 1.25
C ILE A 47 -1.54 -21.22 1.20
N ARG A 48 -0.38 -20.57 0.94
CA ARG A 48 0.92 -21.24 0.98
C ARG A 48 1.28 -21.64 2.42
N PRO A 49 1.73 -22.87 2.68
CA PRO A 49 2.33 -23.22 3.96
C PRO A 49 3.51 -22.30 4.30
N LEU A 50 3.72 -22.00 5.57
CA LEU A 50 4.82 -21.12 6.01
C LEU A 50 5.57 -21.76 7.19
N GLY A 51 6.74 -22.29 6.94
CA GLY A 51 7.48 -23.07 7.94
C GLY A 51 6.65 -24.25 8.44
N ALA A 52 6.44 -24.34 9.75
CA ALA A 52 5.61 -25.38 10.38
C ALA A 52 4.10 -25.09 10.37
N LEU A 53 3.66 -23.90 9.92
CA LEU A 53 2.26 -23.51 9.94
C LEU A 53 1.53 -24.04 8.71
N SER A 54 0.51 -24.87 8.95
CA SER A 54 -0.40 -25.35 7.91
C SER A 54 -1.33 -24.23 7.39
N PRO A 55 -1.92 -24.37 6.19
CA PRO A 55 -2.91 -23.43 5.67
C PRO A 55 -4.06 -23.14 6.65
N LYS A 56 -4.55 -24.18 7.34
CA LYS A 56 -5.61 -24.07 8.35
C LYS A 56 -5.18 -23.25 9.56
N GLN A 57 -3.97 -23.45 10.05
CA GLN A 57 -3.42 -22.64 11.16
C GLN A 57 -3.22 -21.19 10.74
N ARG A 58 -2.72 -20.94 9.52
CA ARG A 58 -2.57 -19.58 8.98
C ARG A 58 -3.91 -18.87 8.83
N LEU A 59 -4.95 -19.58 8.38
CA LEU A 59 -6.31 -19.03 8.33
C LEU A 59 -6.80 -18.69 9.73
N ALA A 60 -6.63 -19.58 10.71
CA ALA A 60 -7.04 -19.32 12.09
C ALA A 60 -6.34 -18.08 12.68
N GLU A 61 -5.03 -17.90 12.43
CA GLU A 61 -4.32 -16.68 12.85
C GLU A 61 -4.84 -15.43 12.13
N MET A 62 -5.11 -15.50 10.85
CA MET A 62 -5.68 -14.38 10.08
C MET A 62 -7.01 -13.91 10.67
N LEU A 63 -7.89 -14.86 11.00
CA LEU A 63 -9.22 -14.57 11.53
C LEU A 63 -9.23 -14.00 12.95
N LYS A 64 -8.12 -14.06 13.71
CA LYS A 64 -8.00 -13.40 15.03
C LYS A 64 -7.88 -11.88 14.93
N GLY A 65 -7.58 -11.36 13.74
CA GLY A 65 -7.38 -9.92 13.53
C GLY A 65 -8.66 -9.10 13.74
N PRO A 66 -8.52 -7.81 14.12
CA PRO A 66 -9.66 -6.92 14.40
C PRO A 66 -10.54 -6.65 13.16
N LEU A 67 -10.02 -6.85 11.97
CA LEU A 67 -10.79 -6.72 10.72
C LEU A 67 -12.03 -7.62 10.70
N PHE A 68 -11.97 -8.78 11.36
CA PHE A 68 -13.06 -9.78 11.40
C PHE A 68 -13.96 -9.67 12.63
N ASP A 69 -13.79 -8.63 13.48
CA ASP A 69 -14.59 -8.47 14.70
C ASP A 69 -16.08 -8.30 14.41
N ARG A 70 -16.44 -7.56 13.36
CA ARG A 70 -17.80 -7.37 12.90
C ARG A 70 -18.47 -8.71 12.56
N LEU A 71 -17.83 -9.54 11.77
CA LEU A 71 -18.35 -10.88 11.43
C LEU A 71 -18.42 -11.78 12.65
N ARG A 72 -17.43 -11.71 13.53
CA ARG A 72 -17.35 -12.54 14.74
C ARG A 72 -18.49 -12.23 15.71
N SER A 73 -18.92 -10.97 15.78
CA SER A 73 -20.02 -10.53 16.64
C SER A 73 -21.40 -10.70 16.00
N GLN A 74 -21.54 -10.48 14.68
CA GLN A 74 -22.84 -10.44 14.01
C GLN A 74 -23.20 -11.72 13.27
N ASN A 75 -22.22 -12.44 12.72
CA ASN A 75 -22.45 -13.67 11.93
C ASN A 75 -21.26 -14.63 12.04
N PRO A 76 -21.02 -15.25 13.20
CA PRO A 76 -19.89 -16.16 13.40
C PRO A 76 -19.95 -17.40 12.49
N ASP A 77 -21.15 -17.84 12.10
CA ASP A 77 -21.33 -19.01 11.23
C ASP A 77 -20.81 -18.78 9.80
N ALA A 78 -20.64 -17.52 9.39
CA ALA A 78 -20.08 -17.19 8.09
C ALA A 78 -18.66 -17.76 7.90
N PHE A 79 -17.89 -17.91 8.98
CA PHE A 79 -16.54 -18.49 8.91
C PHE A 79 -16.51 -19.96 8.49
N ALA A 80 -17.61 -20.71 8.66
CA ALA A 80 -17.69 -22.09 8.21
C ALA A 80 -17.59 -22.23 6.68
N LYS A 81 -17.86 -21.15 5.93
CA LYS A 81 -17.73 -21.10 4.47
C LYS A 81 -16.27 -20.95 3.98
N LEU A 82 -15.32 -20.67 4.88
CA LEU A 82 -13.92 -20.50 4.53
C LEU A 82 -13.19 -21.85 4.51
N ILE A 83 -12.76 -22.26 3.32
CA ILE A 83 -12.04 -23.52 3.11
C ILE A 83 -10.58 -23.21 2.71
N PRO A 84 -9.61 -23.43 3.60
CA PRO A 84 -8.21 -23.23 3.27
C PRO A 84 -7.69 -24.37 2.40
N VAL A 85 -7.19 -24.04 1.22
CA VAL A 85 -6.56 -24.96 0.27
C VAL A 85 -5.06 -24.71 0.29
N GLY A 86 -4.28 -25.77 0.51
CA GLY A 86 -2.81 -25.70 0.47
C GLY A 86 -2.32 -25.57 -0.96
N GLY A 87 -1.60 -24.51 -1.27
CA GLY A 87 -1.04 -24.35 -2.62
C GLY A 87 -0.01 -23.25 -2.71
N ASN A 88 0.82 -23.33 -3.75
CA ASN A 88 1.91 -22.41 -4.00
C ASN A 88 2.00 -22.12 -5.50
N LEU A 89 1.86 -20.87 -5.87
CA LEU A 89 1.91 -20.42 -7.27
C LEU A 89 3.26 -20.64 -7.95
N LEU A 90 4.31 -20.90 -7.18
CA LEU A 90 5.64 -21.24 -7.69
C LEU A 90 5.75 -22.69 -8.15
N GLU A 91 4.83 -23.54 -7.73
CA GLU A 91 4.87 -24.98 -8.01
C GLU A 91 4.00 -25.35 -9.21
N GLN A 92 4.35 -26.44 -9.88
CA GLN A 92 3.54 -27.00 -10.94
C GLN A 92 2.14 -27.37 -10.37
N ASP A 93 1.10 -27.22 -11.19
CA ASP A 93 -0.30 -27.40 -10.77
C ASP A 93 -0.64 -26.67 -9.46
N LEU A 94 0.06 -25.54 -9.18
CA LEU A 94 -0.09 -24.73 -7.98
C LEU A 94 0.27 -25.47 -6.68
N GLY A 95 0.97 -26.59 -6.74
CA GLY A 95 1.25 -27.44 -5.58
C GLY A 95 0.00 -28.01 -4.93
N LEU A 96 -1.11 -28.12 -5.66
CA LEU A 96 -2.38 -28.67 -5.19
C LEU A 96 -2.30 -30.20 -5.09
N SER A 97 -2.98 -30.76 -4.09
CA SER A 97 -3.25 -32.20 -4.04
C SER A 97 -4.28 -32.58 -5.12
N GLU A 98 -4.28 -33.82 -5.57
CA GLU A 98 -5.31 -34.30 -6.52
C GLU A 98 -6.74 -34.06 -6.03
N PRO A 99 -7.10 -34.35 -4.76
CA PRO A 99 -8.43 -34.04 -4.24
C PRO A 99 -8.76 -32.55 -4.28
N ASP A 100 -7.81 -31.66 -3.91
CA ASP A 100 -8.01 -30.22 -3.95
C ASP A 100 -8.17 -29.71 -5.39
N MET A 101 -7.40 -30.27 -6.33
CA MET A 101 -7.51 -29.96 -7.75
C MET A 101 -8.91 -30.28 -8.28
N HIS A 102 -9.43 -31.50 -8.00
CA HIS A 102 -10.77 -31.90 -8.39
C HIS A 102 -11.84 -31.02 -7.74
N LEU A 103 -11.69 -30.75 -6.44
CA LEU A 103 -12.61 -29.90 -5.68
C LEU A 103 -12.73 -28.50 -6.29
N LEU A 104 -11.59 -27.86 -6.60
CA LEU A 104 -11.59 -26.53 -7.22
C LEU A 104 -12.15 -26.55 -8.64
N CYS A 105 -11.86 -27.58 -9.43
CA CYS A 105 -12.39 -27.70 -10.78
C CYS A 105 -13.92 -27.86 -10.83
N ASP A 106 -14.50 -28.53 -9.85
CA ASP A 106 -15.94 -28.84 -9.81
C ASP A 106 -16.76 -27.77 -9.08
N GLU A 107 -16.19 -27.06 -8.11
CA GLU A 107 -16.94 -26.19 -7.20
C GLU A 107 -16.77 -24.69 -7.48
N VAL A 108 -15.67 -24.25 -8.11
CA VAL A 108 -15.35 -22.82 -8.22
C VAL A 108 -16.05 -22.18 -9.43
N GLY A 109 -16.84 -21.13 -9.14
CA GLY A 109 -17.45 -20.27 -10.15
C GLY A 109 -16.72 -18.94 -10.37
N ILE A 110 -16.02 -18.43 -9.35
CA ILE A 110 -15.37 -17.12 -9.39
C ILE A 110 -13.93 -17.24 -8.89
N ALA A 111 -12.94 -16.71 -9.63
CA ALA A 111 -11.54 -16.74 -9.23
C ALA A 111 -10.92 -15.34 -9.18
N THR A 112 -10.00 -15.11 -8.23
CA THR A 112 -9.23 -13.86 -8.10
C THR A 112 -7.73 -14.11 -8.11
N VAL A 113 -6.94 -13.15 -8.65
CA VAL A 113 -5.49 -13.30 -8.87
C VAL A 113 -4.73 -12.06 -8.40
N LYS A 114 -3.74 -12.19 -7.49
CA LYS A 114 -2.86 -11.10 -7.01
C LYS A 114 -1.47 -11.58 -6.61
N PHE A 115 -0.38 -10.77 -6.93
CA PHE A 115 1.03 -11.10 -6.63
C PHE A 115 1.95 -9.89 -6.39
N ASP A 116 3.09 -10.08 -5.61
CA ASP A 116 4.09 -9.03 -5.33
C ASP A 116 5.45 -9.58 -4.83
N GLU A 117 6.62 -9.48 -5.64
CA GLU A 117 8.02 -9.75 -5.16
C GLU A 117 9.18 -9.51 -6.19
N ALA A 118 10.48 -9.95 -5.89
CA ALA A 118 11.73 -9.70 -6.64
C ALA A 118 11.81 -10.34 -8.07
N LEU A 119 12.75 -9.91 -8.99
CA LEU A 119 12.64 -10.16 -10.45
C LEU A 119 12.41 -11.62 -10.83
N ARG A 120 13.32 -12.55 -10.50
CA ARG A 120 13.12 -13.98 -10.78
C ARG A 120 11.85 -14.46 -10.14
N LEU A 121 11.69 -14.20 -8.85
CA LEU A 121 10.53 -14.56 -8.08
C LEU A 121 9.27 -13.82 -8.56
N SER A 122 9.39 -12.54 -8.98
CA SER A 122 8.29 -11.77 -9.57
C SER A 122 7.85 -12.35 -10.92
N ILE A 123 8.78 -12.82 -11.76
CA ILE A 123 8.45 -13.48 -13.03
C ILE A 123 7.79 -14.83 -12.76
N GLU A 124 8.38 -15.62 -11.89
CA GLU A 124 7.85 -16.93 -11.50
C GLU A 124 6.43 -16.80 -10.87
N MET A 125 6.21 -15.80 -10.02
CA MET A 125 4.91 -15.58 -9.38
C MET A 125 3.91 -14.86 -10.29
N ASN A 126 4.31 -13.74 -10.90
CA ASN A 126 3.37 -12.89 -11.62
C ASN A 126 3.07 -13.38 -13.04
N VAL A 127 4.03 -13.98 -13.73
CA VAL A 127 3.86 -14.46 -15.10
C VAL A 127 3.54 -15.95 -15.10
N MET A 128 4.46 -16.80 -14.62
CA MET A 128 4.26 -18.25 -14.59
C MET A 128 3.12 -18.67 -13.64
N GLY A 129 3.01 -18.02 -12.46
CA GLY A 129 1.91 -18.27 -11.52
C GLY A 129 0.54 -17.91 -12.12
N THR A 130 0.47 -16.85 -12.93
CA THR A 130 -0.74 -16.49 -13.66
C THR A 130 -1.08 -17.54 -14.73
N GLN A 131 -0.10 -18.03 -15.50
CA GLN A 131 -0.30 -19.13 -16.46
C GLN A 131 -0.82 -20.39 -15.78
N ARG A 132 -0.19 -20.80 -14.67
CA ARG A 132 -0.62 -21.99 -13.90
C ARG A 132 -2.05 -21.85 -13.39
N LEU A 133 -2.40 -20.65 -12.92
CA LEU A 133 -3.78 -20.41 -12.46
C LEU A 133 -4.79 -20.40 -13.62
N LEU A 134 -4.43 -19.84 -14.78
CA LEU A 134 -5.26 -19.93 -15.98
C LEU A 134 -5.44 -21.37 -16.43
N ALA A 135 -4.38 -22.18 -16.38
CA ALA A 135 -4.46 -23.61 -16.67
C ALA A 135 -5.44 -24.34 -15.73
N LEU A 136 -5.49 -23.97 -14.45
CA LEU A 136 -6.53 -24.44 -13.53
C LEU A 136 -7.92 -23.92 -13.94
N CYS A 137 -8.05 -22.63 -14.24
CA CYS A 137 -9.31 -22.03 -14.65
C CYS A 137 -9.89 -22.68 -15.92
N HIS A 138 -9.06 -23.07 -16.89
CA HIS A 138 -9.50 -23.83 -18.07
C HIS A 138 -10.06 -25.23 -17.74
N LYS A 139 -9.64 -25.83 -16.62
CA LYS A 139 -10.18 -27.13 -16.13
C LYS A 139 -11.48 -26.98 -15.32
N MET A 140 -11.81 -25.76 -14.87
CA MET A 140 -13.02 -25.48 -14.07
C MET A 140 -14.30 -25.60 -14.91
N ARG A 141 -15.24 -26.43 -14.48
CA ARG A 141 -16.49 -26.71 -15.23
C ARG A 141 -17.55 -25.63 -15.06
N ASN A 142 -17.59 -25.00 -13.90
CA ASN A 142 -18.63 -24.05 -13.49
C ASN A 142 -18.14 -22.59 -13.45
N LEU A 143 -16.99 -22.30 -14.05
CA LEU A 143 -16.38 -20.98 -14.00
C LEU A 143 -17.22 -19.94 -14.75
N ILE A 144 -17.73 -18.94 -14.04
CA ILE A 144 -18.54 -17.84 -14.59
C ILE A 144 -17.74 -16.55 -14.77
N VAL A 145 -16.68 -16.32 -13.96
CA VAL A 145 -15.86 -15.11 -14.07
C VAL A 145 -14.49 -15.26 -13.41
N ILE A 146 -13.50 -14.59 -13.98
CA ILE A 146 -12.16 -14.36 -13.41
C ILE A 146 -11.94 -12.87 -13.24
N VAL A 147 -11.57 -12.43 -12.03
CA VAL A 147 -11.19 -11.04 -11.75
C VAL A 147 -9.69 -10.98 -11.45
N HIS A 148 -8.93 -10.36 -12.35
CA HIS A 148 -7.49 -10.18 -12.16
C HIS A 148 -7.19 -8.81 -11.53
N ALA A 149 -6.64 -8.80 -10.33
CA ALA A 149 -6.14 -7.59 -9.69
C ALA A 149 -4.70 -7.28 -10.17
N SER A 150 -4.58 -6.34 -11.11
CA SER A 150 -3.30 -5.81 -11.62
C SER A 150 -2.89 -4.54 -10.85
N THR A 151 -2.30 -3.57 -11.52
CA THR A 151 -1.99 -2.25 -10.97
C THR A 151 -2.05 -1.19 -12.07
N ALA A 152 -2.50 0.02 -11.74
CA ALA A 152 -2.46 1.17 -12.64
C ALA A 152 -1.02 1.50 -13.08
N TYR A 153 -0.05 1.12 -12.27
CA TYR A 153 1.38 1.34 -12.54
C TYR A 153 2.05 0.29 -13.43
N ALA A 154 1.31 -0.68 -13.97
CA ALA A 154 1.84 -1.65 -14.95
C ALA A 154 2.46 -0.95 -16.18
N ASN A 155 1.89 0.21 -16.56
CA ASN A 155 2.37 1.04 -17.67
C ASN A 155 2.80 2.45 -17.21
N CYS A 156 3.48 2.54 -16.07
CA CYS A 156 3.93 3.81 -15.47
C CYS A 156 5.05 4.52 -16.24
N ASP A 157 5.58 3.94 -17.30
CA ASP A 157 6.43 4.57 -18.30
C ASP A 157 5.68 5.61 -19.14
N LYS A 158 4.35 5.57 -19.15
CA LYS A 158 3.45 6.53 -19.82
C LYS A 158 2.81 7.47 -18.81
N SER A 159 2.77 8.78 -19.11
CA SER A 159 2.10 9.79 -18.26
C SER A 159 0.58 9.69 -18.32
N GLU A 160 0.04 9.25 -19.45
CA GLU A 160 -1.39 9.00 -19.67
C GLU A 160 -1.59 7.52 -19.98
N THR A 161 -2.50 6.89 -19.27
CA THR A 161 -2.75 5.45 -19.37
C THR A 161 -4.23 5.20 -19.59
N MET A 162 -4.55 4.55 -20.69
CA MET A 162 -5.91 4.16 -21.06
C MET A 162 -6.27 2.78 -20.49
N GLU A 163 -7.56 2.48 -20.48
CA GLU A 163 -8.11 1.18 -20.03
C GLU A 163 -7.99 0.12 -21.13
N CYS A 164 -6.75 -0.13 -21.56
CA CYS A 164 -6.38 -1.18 -22.53
C CYS A 164 -5.06 -1.83 -22.11
N VAL A 165 -4.79 -3.02 -22.62
CA VAL A 165 -3.47 -3.66 -22.43
C VAL A 165 -2.51 -3.15 -23.47
N TYR A 166 -1.35 -2.71 -23.04
CA TYR A 166 -0.28 -2.18 -23.90
C TYR A 166 0.71 -3.27 -24.29
N PRO A 167 1.34 -3.13 -25.48
CA PRO A 167 2.44 -4.02 -25.85
C PRO A 167 3.54 -3.99 -24.79
N PRO A 168 4.05 -5.15 -24.39
CA PRO A 168 5.11 -5.23 -23.38
C PRO A 168 6.46 -4.82 -23.99
N PRO A 169 7.43 -4.37 -23.18
CA PRO A 169 8.76 -4.04 -23.66
C PRO A 169 9.54 -5.27 -24.17
N VAL A 170 9.18 -6.44 -23.68
CA VAL A 170 9.75 -7.74 -24.09
C VAL A 170 8.62 -8.75 -24.16
N PRO A 171 8.57 -9.61 -25.19
CA PRO A 171 7.59 -10.69 -25.25
C PRO A 171 7.70 -11.60 -24.03
N PRO A 172 6.57 -11.97 -23.36
CA PRO A 172 6.60 -12.76 -22.13
C PRO A 172 7.36 -14.09 -22.29
N ASN A 173 7.12 -14.82 -23.40
CA ASN A 173 7.77 -16.09 -23.68
C ASN A 173 9.29 -15.97 -23.72
N LYS A 174 9.85 -14.96 -24.39
CA LYS A 174 11.32 -14.76 -24.45
C LYS A 174 11.93 -14.45 -23.07
N LEU A 175 11.17 -13.77 -22.21
CA LEU A 175 11.65 -13.51 -20.85
C LEU A 175 11.55 -14.76 -19.98
N LEU A 176 10.53 -15.60 -20.17
CA LEU A 176 10.42 -16.89 -19.50
C LEU A 176 11.57 -17.81 -19.90
N ASP A 177 11.86 -17.93 -21.20
CA ASP A 177 13.01 -18.68 -21.70
C ASP A 177 14.32 -18.17 -21.09
N ALA A 178 14.51 -16.86 -21.01
CA ALA A 178 15.70 -16.25 -20.42
C ALA A 178 15.86 -16.60 -18.93
N VAL A 179 14.78 -16.61 -18.17
CA VAL A 179 14.80 -16.98 -16.74
C VAL A 179 15.15 -18.44 -16.52
N GLU A 180 14.81 -19.33 -17.46
CA GLU A 180 15.08 -20.76 -17.37
C GLU A 180 16.58 -21.06 -17.45
N TRP A 181 17.34 -20.45 -18.40
CA TRP A 181 18.75 -20.77 -18.62
C TRP A 181 19.74 -19.76 -18.02
N MET A 182 19.35 -18.47 -17.78
CA MET A 182 20.24 -17.49 -17.20
C MET A 182 20.37 -17.68 -15.68
N ASP A 183 21.59 -17.53 -15.18
CA ASP A 183 21.81 -17.44 -13.73
C ASP A 183 21.38 -16.07 -13.16
N ASP A 184 21.36 -15.95 -11.83
CA ASP A 184 20.93 -14.71 -11.16
C ASP A 184 21.83 -13.50 -11.44
N ASN A 185 23.12 -13.71 -11.76
CA ASN A 185 24.05 -12.62 -12.06
C ASN A 185 23.80 -12.10 -13.48
N MET A 186 23.58 -12.99 -14.44
CA MET A 186 23.17 -12.62 -15.80
C MET A 186 21.85 -11.87 -15.79
N LEU A 187 20.83 -12.38 -15.08
CA LEU A 187 19.54 -11.71 -14.94
C LEU A 187 19.68 -10.32 -14.30
N ARG A 188 20.50 -10.16 -13.26
CA ARG A 188 20.76 -8.85 -12.67
C ARG A 188 21.42 -7.88 -13.64
N SER A 189 22.33 -8.34 -14.49
CA SER A 189 23.01 -7.47 -15.46
C SER A 189 22.10 -6.99 -16.57
N VAL A 190 21.13 -7.80 -17.04
CA VAL A 190 20.19 -7.42 -18.10
C VAL A 190 18.94 -6.72 -17.56
N THR A 191 18.62 -6.87 -16.27
CA THR A 191 17.41 -6.27 -15.63
C THR A 191 17.25 -4.78 -15.92
N PRO A 192 18.26 -3.90 -15.80
CA PRO A 192 18.09 -2.47 -16.09
C PRO A 192 17.65 -2.21 -17.53
N HIS A 193 18.10 -3.01 -18.50
CA HIS A 193 17.70 -2.91 -19.91
C HIS A 193 16.26 -3.38 -20.12
N LEU A 194 15.85 -4.45 -19.42
CA LEU A 194 14.49 -4.97 -19.48
C LEU A 194 13.47 -4.01 -18.86
N LEU A 195 13.85 -3.32 -17.78
CA LEU A 195 12.99 -2.32 -17.12
C LEU A 195 12.75 -1.10 -18.01
N ALA A 196 13.69 -0.74 -18.88
CA ALA A 196 13.63 0.49 -19.69
C ALA A 196 13.36 1.71 -18.80
N GLN A 197 12.18 2.36 -18.91
CA GLN A 197 11.79 3.51 -18.11
C GLN A 197 10.99 3.15 -16.83
N ARG A 198 10.74 1.87 -16.58
CA ARG A 198 10.00 1.41 -15.41
C ARG A 198 10.87 1.43 -14.14
N PRO A 199 10.30 1.75 -12.97
CA PRO A 199 11.10 1.91 -11.74
C PRO A 199 11.58 0.60 -11.13
N ASN A 200 10.87 -0.51 -11.38
CA ASN A 200 11.13 -1.78 -10.72
C ASN A 200 10.55 -2.97 -11.50
N THR A 201 10.94 -4.15 -11.06
CA THR A 201 10.53 -5.43 -11.61
C THR A 201 9.05 -5.74 -11.44
N TYR A 202 8.44 -5.22 -10.37
CA TYR A 202 7.00 -5.39 -10.10
C TYR A 202 6.14 -4.80 -11.23
N THR A 203 6.40 -3.54 -11.61
CA THR A 203 5.63 -2.88 -12.68
C THR A 203 5.83 -3.55 -14.03
N LEU A 204 7.04 -4.06 -14.31
CA LEU A 204 7.32 -4.84 -15.52
C LEU A 204 6.54 -6.16 -15.54
N THR A 205 6.66 -6.95 -14.47
CA THR A 205 6.03 -8.28 -14.43
C THR A 205 4.52 -8.23 -14.40
N LYS A 206 3.92 -7.17 -13.84
CA LYS A 206 2.48 -6.93 -13.92
C LYS A 206 2.03 -6.62 -15.37
N ALA A 207 2.79 -5.80 -16.10
CA ALA A 207 2.50 -5.56 -17.52
C ALA A 207 2.60 -6.84 -18.36
N LEU A 208 3.62 -7.66 -18.11
CA LEU A 208 3.78 -8.95 -18.77
C LEU A 208 2.65 -9.94 -18.46
N ALA A 209 2.22 -9.98 -17.19
CA ALA A 209 1.09 -10.81 -16.76
C ALA A 209 -0.21 -10.45 -17.48
N GLU A 210 -0.48 -9.16 -17.69
CA GLU A 210 -1.67 -8.71 -18.44
C GLU A 210 -1.63 -9.16 -19.92
N VAL A 211 -0.47 -9.10 -20.55
CA VAL A 211 -0.31 -9.60 -21.93
C VAL A 211 -0.51 -11.09 -21.99
N GLN A 212 0.08 -11.83 -21.06
CA GLN A 212 -0.10 -13.28 -20.95
C GLN A 212 -1.57 -13.66 -20.73
N LEU A 213 -2.29 -12.89 -19.89
CA LEU A 213 -3.73 -13.10 -19.68
C LEU A 213 -4.53 -12.95 -20.97
N ILE A 214 -4.22 -11.95 -21.80
CA ILE A 214 -4.92 -11.77 -23.09
C ILE A 214 -4.62 -12.91 -24.07
N GLU A 215 -3.39 -13.39 -24.09
CA GLU A 215 -2.97 -14.49 -24.98
C GLU A 215 -3.61 -15.81 -24.56
N ASP A 216 -3.62 -16.13 -23.26
CA ASP A 216 -4.04 -17.44 -22.74
C ASP A 216 -5.52 -17.51 -22.34
N ALA A 217 -6.15 -16.39 -21.99
CA ALA A 217 -7.52 -16.37 -21.50
C ALA A 217 -8.59 -16.10 -22.60
N ARG A 218 -8.29 -16.37 -23.86
CA ARG A 218 -9.15 -16.01 -25.03
C ARG A 218 -10.62 -16.40 -24.90
N MET A 219 -10.90 -17.51 -24.22
CA MET A 219 -12.25 -18.05 -24.06
C MET A 219 -12.81 -17.89 -22.62
N LEU A 220 -12.01 -17.36 -21.70
CA LEU A 220 -12.39 -17.24 -20.30
C LEU A 220 -13.06 -15.89 -20.02
N PRO A 221 -14.07 -15.84 -19.15
CA PRO A 221 -14.79 -14.62 -18.78
C PRO A 221 -13.95 -13.77 -17.83
N LEU A 222 -12.88 -13.14 -18.32
CA LEU A 222 -11.89 -12.37 -17.56
C LEU A 222 -12.23 -10.87 -17.55
N ILE A 223 -11.93 -10.21 -16.43
CA ILE A 223 -11.83 -8.75 -16.28
C ILE A 223 -10.55 -8.39 -15.51
N ILE A 224 -9.88 -7.31 -15.92
CA ILE A 224 -8.65 -6.81 -15.29
C ILE A 224 -8.98 -5.51 -14.55
N ILE A 225 -8.70 -5.47 -13.24
CA ILE A 225 -8.83 -4.28 -12.41
C ILE A 225 -7.43 -3.78 -12.04
N ARG A 226 -7.18 -2.49 -12.26
CA ARG A 226 -5.90 -1.82 -12.01
C ARG A 226 -6.02 -0.79 -10.87
N PRO A 227 -5.83 -1.18 -9.61
CA PRO A 227 -5.78 -0.22 -8.51
C PRO A 227 -4.54 0.68 -8.61
N SER A 228 -4.66 1.92 -8.17
CA SER A 228 -3.53 2.79 -7.87
C SER A 228 -2.86 2.39 -6.53
N ILE A 229 -2.25 3.30 -5.80
CA ILE A 229 -1.60 3.00 -4.51
C ILE A 229 -2.67 2.69 -3.46
N ILE A 230 -2.76 1.43 -3.04
CA ILE A 230 -3.76 1.01 -2.05
C ILE A 230 -3.35 1.50 -0.66
N GLY A 231 -4.20 2.37 -0.09
CA GLY A 231 -4.06 2.90 1.26
C GLY A 231 -4.94 2.17 2.28
N ALA A 232 -5.02 2.73 3.50
CA ALA A 232 -5.86 2.19 4.56
C ALA A 232 -7.35 2.20 4.18
N MET A 233 -8.15 1.54 5.00
CA MET A 233 -9.60 1.47 4.83
C MET A 233 -10.26 2.83 5.04
N TRP A 234 -11.25 3.17 4.19
CA TRP A 234 -11.99 4.42 4.29
C TRP A 234 -13.16 4.33 5.25
N LYS A 235 -14.06 3.36 5.05
CA LYS A 235 -15.31 3.25 5.81
C LYS A 235 -15.46 1.94 6.55
N GLU A 236 -15.50 0.82 5.85
CA GLU A 236 -15.97 -0.45 6.39
C GLU A 236 -15.02 -1.62 6.23
N PRO A 237 -14.95 -2.49 7.24
CA PRO A 237 -15.63 -2.45 8.54
C PRO A 237 -14.94 -1.57 9.57
N LEU A 238 -13.71 -1.10 9.31
CA LEU A 238 -12.84 -0.52 10.33
C LEU A 238 -12.05 0.66 9.76
N PRO A 239 -12.60 1.90 9.83
CA PRO A 239 -11.94 3.09 9.27
C PRO A 239 -10.49 3.23 9.71
N GLY A 240 -9.61 3.54 8.75
CA GLY A 240 -8.18 3.67 8.99
C GLY A 240 -7.41 2.35 9.14
N TRP A 241 -8.08 1.20 9.14
CA TRP A 241 -7.40 -0.09 9.32
C TRP A 241 -6.36 -0.35 8.23
N THR A 242 -5.18 -0.77 8.66
CA THR A 242 -4.09 -1.26 7.82
C THR A 242 -3.21 -2.21 8.62
N ASP A 243 -2.77 -3.28 7.99
CA ASP A 243 -1.78 -4.22 8.55
C ASP A 243 -0.53 -4.32 7.68
N ASN A 244 -0.42 -3.45 6.68
CA ASN A 244 0.66 -3.46 5.71
C ASN A 244 1.56 -2.23 5.90
N ILE A 245 2.85 -2.47 6.18
CA ILE A 245 3.87 -1.42 6.30
C ILE A 245 4.45 -0.99 4.94
N ASN A 246 4.13 -1.70 3.86
CA ASN A 246 4.65 -1.39 2.53
C ASN A 246 4.03 -0.11 1.94
N GLY A 247 4.71 0.50 0.99
CA GLY A 247 4.23 1.71 0.32
C GLY A 247 4.15 2.93 1.24
N PRO A 248 3.12 3.78 1.11
CA PRO A 248 3.01 5.04 1.85
C PRO A 248 2.87 4.83 3.36
N THR A 249 2.26 3.74 3.82
CA THR A 249 2.07 3.44 5.25
C THR A 249 3.39 3.43 6.02
N GLY A 250 4.41 2.79 5.46
CA GLY A 250 5.75 2.74 6.07
C GLY A 250 6.42 4.12 6.12
N ILE A 251 6.21 4.95 5.10
CA ILE A 251 6.68 6.35 5.11
C ILE A 251 5.96 7.13 6.21
N PHE A 252 4.64 7.04 6.29
CA PHE A 252 3.85 7.74 7.31
C PHE A 252 4.32 7.36 8.73
N ALA A 253 4.53 6.07 8.97
CA ALA A 253 5.07 5.60 10.24
C ALA A 253 6.51 6.13 10.51
N ALA A 254 7.39 6.13 9.50
CA ALA A 254 8.75 6.63 9.62
C ALA A 254 8.79 8.16 9.87
N CYS A 255 7.90 8.92 9.23
CA CYS A 255 7.72 10.35 9.48
C CYS A 255 7.20 10.60 10.90
N GLY A 256 6.20 9.85 11.34
CA GLY A 256 5.63 9.97 12.69
C GLY A 256 6.62 9.65 13.80
N LYS A 257 7.53 8.69 13.58
CA LYS A 257 8.64 8.41 14.51
C LYS A 257 9.80 9.42 14.42
N GLY A 258 9.74 10.38 13.50
CA GLY A 258 10.83 11.32 13.25
C GLY A 258 12.08 10.67 12.65
N LEU A 259 11.96 9.44 12.13
CA LEU A 259 13.05 8.71 11.46
C LEU A 259 13.27 9.23 10.04
N LEU A 260 12.23 9.73 9.38
CA LEU A 260 12.29 10.27 8.03
C LEU A 260 11.77 11.72 8.03
N THR A 261 12.67 12.68 7.86
CA THR A 261 12.34 14.12 7.82
C THR A 261 12.49 14.74 6.44
N ASN A 262 13.10 14.01 5.50
CA ASN A 262 13.36 14.52 4.15
C ASN A 262 13.08 13.40 3.14
N MET A 263 12.39 13.77 2.06
CA MET A 263 12.13 12.90 0.93
C MET A 263 12.47 13.58 -0.38
N CYS A 264 12.77 12.82 -1.42
CA CYS A 264 12.82 13.33 -2.77
C CYS A 264 11.42 13.23 -3.38
N GLY A 265 10.86 14.34 -3.86
CA GLY A 265 9.52 14.37 -4.40
C GLY A 265 9.13 15.73 -4.95
N SER A 266 7.97 15.80 -5.56
CA SER A 266 7.36 17.02 -6.07
C SER A 266 6.10 17.36 -5.26
N ASN A 267 6.08 18.55 -4.71
CA ASN A 267 4.92 19.09 -4.01
C ASN A 267 3.66 19.18 -4.89
N HIS A 268 3.84 19.29 -6.19
CA HIS A 268 2.76 19.49 -7.15
C HIS A 268 2.24 18.19 -7.77
N SER A 269 3.00 17.10 -7.66
CA SER A 269 2.58 15.80 -8.20
C SER A 269 1.36 15.26 -7.47
N LYS A 270 0.45 14.66 -8.24
CA LYS A 270 -0.71 13.95 -7.70
C LYS A 270 -0.25 12.69 -6.97
N ALA A 271 -0.81 12.45 -5.80
CA ALA A 271 -0.69 11.19 -5.09
C ALA A 271 -1.96 10.37 -5.38
N ASP A 272 -1.85 9.41 -6.30
CA ASP A 272 -3.00 8.58 -6.63
C ASP A 272 -3.10 7.45 -5.59
N ILE A 273 -3.85 7.71 -4.53
CA ILE A 273 -4.09 6.77 -3.42
C ILE A 273 -5.55 6.36 -3.46
N ILE A 274 -5.81 5.07 -3.34
CA ILE A 274 -7.14 4.49 -3.31
C ILE A 274 -7.34 3.67 -2.02
N PRO A 275 -8.42 3.87 -1.26
CA PRO A 275 -8.74 3.07 -0.08
C PRO A 275 -8.94 1.58 -0.42
N VAL A 276 -8.51 0.70 0.48
CA VAL A 276 -8.55 -0.75 0.25
C VAL A 276 -9.97 -1.32 0.15
N ASP A 277 -10.92 -0.75 0.88
CA ASP A 277 -12.35 -1.14 0.82
C ASP A 277 -13.00 -0.74 -0.50
N ILE A 278 -12.65 0.42 -1.08
CA ILE A 278 -13.04 0.83 -2.43
C ILE A 278 -12.57 -0.21 -3.45
N VAL A 279 -11.30 -0.62 -3.37
CA VAL A 279 -10.75 -1.64 -4.27
C VAL A 279 -11.47 -2.97 -4.09
N SER A 280 -11.72 -3.39 -2.85
CA SER A 280 -12.44 -4.62 -2.53
C SER A 280 -13.86 -4.61 -3.11
N ASN A 281 -14.61 -3.53 -2.89
CA ASN A 281 -15.95 -3.36 -3.44
C ASN A 281 -15.94 -3.42 -4.97
N MET A 282 -14.99 -2.73 -5.59
CA MET A 282 -14.86 -2.73 -7.05
C MET A 282 -14.53 -4.12 -7.60
N LEU A 283 -13.72 -4.95 -6.93
CA LEU A 283 -13.43 -6.32 -7.35
C LEU A 283 -14.70 -7.20 -7.32
N ILE A 284 -15.54 -7.04 -6.29
CA ILE A 284 -16.81 -7.76 -6.17
C ILE A 284 -17.78 -7.34 -7.28
N VAL A 285 -17.92 -6.03 -7.47
CA VAL A 285 -18.77 -5.49 -8.55
C VAL A 285 -18.25 -5.87 -9.92
N ALA A 286 -16.94 -5.91 -10.14
CA ALA A 286 -16.33 -6.34 -11.39
C ALA A 286 -16.70 -7.78 -11.75
N ALA A 287 -16.77 -8.67 -10.77
CA ALA A 287 -17.23 -10.04 -11.00
C ALA A 287 -18.68 -10.06 -11.49
N ALA A 288 -19.57 -9.36 -10.81
CA ALA A 288 -20.96 -9.27 -11.21
C ALA A 288 -21.15 -8.60 -12.57
N TYR A 289 -20.45 -7.50 -12.79
CA TYR A 289 -20.47 -6.75 -14.06
C TYR A 289 -20.03 -7.63 -15.22
N ARG A 290 -18.89 -8.33 -15.11
CA ARG A 290 -18.35 -9.18 -16.18
C ARG A 290 -19.23 -10.36 -16.49
N ASN A 291 -19.87 -10.96 -15.47
CA ASN A 291 -20.83 -12.06 -15.66
C ASN A 291 -22.07 -11.61 -16.44
N ASN A 292 -22.50 -10.35 -16.28
CA ASN A 292 -23.72 -9.84 -16.92
C ASN A 292 -23.49 -9.21 -18.29
N ILE A 293 -22.24 -8.86 -18.64
CA ILE A 293 -21.91 -8.24 -19.93
C ILE A 293 -21.25 -9.26 -20.83
N ARG A 294 -21.86 -9.49 -22.01
CA ARG A 294 -21.22 -10.21 -23.10
C ARG A 294 -20.30 -9.24 -23.85
N CYS A 295 -19.02 -9.41 -23.71
CA CYS A 295 -18.01 -8.62 -24.39
C CYS A 295 -16.94 -9.55 -24.97
N ASP A 296 -16.62 -9.35 -26.25
CA ASP A 296 -15.61 -10.16 -26.96
C ASP A 296 -14.18 -9.79 -26.53
N MET A 297 -14.00 -8.59 -26.02
CA MET A 297 -12.71 -8.15 -25.48
C MET A 297 -12.67 -8.26 -23.96
N ILE A 298 -11.48 -8.51 -23.40
CA ILE A 298 -11.25 -8.52 -21.96
C ILE A 298 -11.30 -7.08 -21.44
N PRO A 299 -12.27 -6.71 -20.58
CA PRO A 299 -12.35 -5.37 -20.03
C PRO A 299 -11.17 -5.10 -19.10
N VAL A 300 -10.58 -3.91 -19.21
CA VAL A 300 -9.55 -3.39 -18.32
C VAL A 300 -10.09 -2.13 -17.68
N VAL A 301 -10.06 -2.04 -16.35
CA VAL A 301 -10.65 -0.91 -15.62
C VAL A 301 -9.68 -0.41 -14.56
N HIS A 302 -9.46 0.92 -14.51
CA HIS A 302 -8.66 1.54 -13.48
C HIS A 302 -9.47 1.84 -12.21
N CYS A 303 -8.93 1.49 -11.05
CA CYS A 303 -9.43 1.86 -9.73
C CYS A 303 -8.53 2.95 -9.14
N CYS A 304 -8.73 4.19 -9.57
CA CYS A 304 -7.83 5.32 -9.31
C CYS A 304 -8.61 6.56 -8.85
N SER A 305 -7.94 7.40 -8.05
CA SER A 305 -8.52 8.65 -7.53
C SER A 305 -8.11 9.88 -8.34
N GLY A 306 -6.99 9.82 -9.03
CA GLY A 306 -6.28 11.00 -9.55
C GLY A 306 -7.01 11.85 -10.58
N GLN A 307 -8.03 11.33 -11.29
CA GLN A 307 -8.90 12.11 -12.16
C GLN A 307 -10.16 12.61 -11.46
N LEU A 308 -10.75 11.77 -10.60
CA LEU A 308 -12.08 12.02 -10.03
C LEU A 308 -12.01 12.83 -8.74
N ASN A 309 -11.00 12.60 -7.91
CA ASN A 309 -10.79 13.27 -6.63
C ASN A 309 -9.28 13.37 -6.32
N PRO A 310 -8.55 14.28 -6.97
CA PRO A 310 -7.09 14.34 -6.87
C PRO A 310 -6.63 14.88 -5.52
N ILE A 311 -5.62 14.23 -4.93
CA ILE A 311 -4.84 14.74 -3.79
C ILE A 311 -3.39 14.93 -4.21
N ARG A 312 -2.70 15.94 -3.67
CA ARG A 312 -1.28 16.21 -3.93
C ARG A 312 -0.40 15.74 -2.79
N TRP A 313 0.83 15.35 -3.12
CA TRP A 313 1.81 14.96 -2.09
C TRP A 313 2.08 16.07 -1.07
N LYS A 314 2.06 17.35 -1.49
CA LYS A 314 2.19 18.48 -0.56
C LYS A 314 1.15 18.43 0.55
N HIS A 315 -0.12 18.24 0.22
CA HIS A 315 -1.20 18.17 1.18
C HIS A 315 -1.00 17.03 2.20
N ILE A 316 -0.60 15.85 1.69
CA ILE A 316 -0.30 14.69 2.55
C ILE A 316 0.85 14.99 3.52
N VAL A 317 1.92 15.61 3.03
CA VAL A 317 3.10 15.95 3.85
C VAL A 317 2.76 16.97 4.92
N ASP A 318 2.03 18.03 4.56
CA ASP A 318 1.58 19.06 5.51
C ASP A 318 0.64 18.42 6.56
N PHE A 319 -0.25 17.52 6.13
CA PHE A 319 -1.15 16.81 7.03
C PHE A 319 -0.39 15.90 8.02
N LEU A 320 0.61 15.15 7.56
CA LEU A 320 1.46 14.31 8.41
C LEU A 320 2.13 15.12 9.53
N GLU A 321 2.67 16.30 9.19
CA GLU A 321 3.35 17.16 10.15
C GLU A 321 2.40 17.68 11.22
N VAL A 322 1.22 18.20 10.81
CA VAL A 322 0.19 18.71 11.73
C VAL A 322 -0.35 17.60 12.61
N PHE A 323 -0.69 16.44 12.02
CA PHE A 323 -1.23 15.31 12.74
C PHE A 323 -0.25 14.77 13.80
N TYR A 324 1.00 14.48 13.46
CA TYR A 324 1.95 13.89 14.42
C TYR A 324 2.46 14.88 15.47
N ARG A 325 2.29 16.18 15.26
CA ARG A 325 2.51 17.18 16.34
C ARG A 325 1.39 17.17 17.36
N GLU A 326 0.15 16.90 16.93
CA GLU A 326 -1.02 16.84 17.83
C GLU A 326 -1.22 15.42 18.39
N TYR A 327 -1.03 14.37 17.59
CA TYR A 327 -1.21 12.97 17.96
C TYR A 327 0.08 12.15 17.76
N PRO A 328 1.15 12.43 18.52
CA PRO A 328 2.44 11.78 18.34
C PRO A 328 2.39 10.28 18.61
N LEU A 329 3.31 9.55 17.98
CA LEU A 329 3.55 8.14 18.29
C LEU A 329 4.28 8.02 19.65
N ASN A 330 4.09 6.90 20.36
CA ASN A 330 4.68 6.69 21.69
C ASN A 330 6.22 6.75 21.67
N GLU A 331 6.84 6.20 20.61
CA GLU A 331 8.29 6.18 20.43
C GLU A 331 8.69 7.12 19.28
N CYS A 332 8.80 8.42 19.58
CA CYS A 332 9.39 9.40 18.67
C CYS A 332 10.89 9.56 18.97
N TYR A 333 11.72 9.50 17.93
CA TYR A 333 13.17 9.73 18.02
C TYR A 333 13.56 11.19 17.75
N ARG A 334 12.74 11.90 16.96
CA ARG A 334 12.89 13.34 16.64
C ARG A 334 11.53 13.95 16.44
N LEU A 335 11.50 15.30 16.40
CA LEU A 335 10.30 16.03 16.02
C LEU A 335 9.82 15.60 14.63
N PRO A 336 8.57 15.18 14.48
CA PRO A 336 8.01 14.89 13.18
C PRO A 336 8.03 16.16 12.33
N SER A 337 8.71 16.08 11.23
CA SER A 337 8.73 17.09 10.16
C SER A 337 9.04 16.36 8.86
N THR A 338 8.45 16.78 7.78
CA THR A 338 8.68 16.13 6.50
C THR A 338 8.75 17.18 5.41
N HIS A 339 9.83 17.17 4.64
CA HIS A 339 10.01 18.12 3.54
C HIS A 339 10.38 17.38 2.27
N PHE A 340 9.81 17.79 1.15
CA PHE A 340 10.24 17.33 -0.16
C PHE A 340 11.37 18.19 -0.72
N HIS A 341 12.39 17.52 -1.23
CA HIS A 341 13.43 18.10 -2.04
C HIS A 341 13.21 17.72 -3.50
N THR A 342 13.15 18.71 -4.39
CA THR A 342 13.07 18.49 -5.84
C THR A 342 14.41 18.04 -6.41
N SER A 343 15.51 18.50 -5.84
CA SER A 343 16.88 18.11 -6.22
C SER A 343 17.32 16.83 -5.52
N ARG A 344 17.61 15.77 -6.31
CA ARG A 344 18.14 14.50 -5.80
C ARG A 344 19.49 14.65 -5.08
N VAL A 345 20.32 15.59 -5.53
CA VAL A 345 21.63 15.85 -4.90
C VAL A 345 21.43 16.47 -3.51
N LEU A 346 20.58 17.50 -3.40
CA LEU A 346 20.26 18.14 -2.12
C LEU A 346 19.60 17.15 -1.16
N PHE A 347 18.71 16.32 -1.66
CA PHE A 347 18.10 15.25 -0.87
C PHE A 347 19.17 14.30 -0.30
N LYS A 348 20.08 13.76 -1.15
CA LYS A 348 21.15 12.87 -0.70
C LYS A 348 22.04 13.52 0.35
N LEU A 349 22.50 14.75 0.12
CA LEU A 349 23.32 15.49 1.08
C LEU A 349 22.61 15.67 2.43
N ASN A 350 21.33 16.07 2.39
CA ASN A 350 20.51 16.20 3.60
C ASN A 350 20.32 14.86 4.31
N TYR A 351 20.07 13.76 3.55
CA TYR A 351 19.91 12.43 4.10
C TYR A 351 21.17 11.94 4.84
N TYR A 352 22.35 12.10 4.21
CA TYR A 352 23.62 11.75 4.83
C TYR A 352 23.86 12.57 6.11
N TYR A 353 23.67 13.88 6.05
CA TYR A 353 23.92 14.78 7.17
C TYR A 353 22.92 14.58 8.31
N LYS A 354 21.62 14.55 8.02
CA LYS A 354 20.57 14.49 9.06
C LYS A 354 20.28 13.08 9.56
N HIS A 355 20.52 12.05 8.76
CA HIS A 355 20.09 10.69 9.10
C HIS A 355 21.26 9.72 9.27
N LEU A 356 22.11 9.59 8.26
CA LEU A 356 23.12 8.54 8.26
C LEU A 356 24.29 8.81 9.20
N ILE A 357 24.85 10.02 9.19
CA ILE A 357 25.94 10.41 10.12
C ILE A 357 25.51 10.25 11.59
N PRO A 358 24.34 10.79 12.03
CA PRO A 358 23.86 10.55 13.39
C PRO A 358 23.62 9.07 13.70
N ALA A 359 23.14 8.27 12.73
CA ALA A 359 22.96 6.85 12.94
C ALA A 359 24.27 6.11 13.23
N TYR A 360 25.34 6.42 12.48
CA TYR A 360 26.67 5.85 12.76
C TYR A 360 27.20 6.29 14.12
N LEU A 361 27.01 7.55 14.51
CA LEU A 361 27.44 8.04 15.82
C LEU A 361 26.69 7.35 16.96
N ILE A 362 25.36 7.17 16.82
CA ILE A 362 24.54 6.49 17.83
C ILE A 362 24.94 5.02 17.91
N ASP A 363 25.09 4.31 16.79
CA ASP A 363 25.50 2.92 16.77
C ASP A 363 26.93 2.73 17.33
N PHE A 364 27.83 3.68 17.11
CA PHE A 364 29.16 3.72 17.72
C PHE A 364 29.07 3.84 19.27
N ILE A 365 28.23 4.75 19.77
CA ILE A 365 27.97 4.90 21.20
C ILE A 365 27.34 3.62 21.77
N CYS A 366 26.34 3.04 21.08
CA CYS A 366 25.72 1.78 21.46
C CYS A 366 26.76 0.66 21.56
N ARG A 367 27.71 0.59 20.62
CA ARG A 367 28.80 -0.39 20.66
C ARG A 367 29.68 -0.25 21.88
N ILE A 368 30.08 0.99 22.24
CA ILE A 368 30.93 1.25 23.41
C ILE A 368 30.17 0.92 24.72
N THR A 369 28.85 1.19 24.75
CA THR A 369 27.99 0.97 25.92
C THR A 369 27.42 -0.46 26.02
N GLY A 370 27.82 -1.37 25.12
CA GLY A 370 27.32 -2.76 25.10
C GLY A 370 25.86 -2.92 24.66
N ARG A 371 25.26 -1.88 24.02
CA ARG A 371 23.89 -1.91 23.51
C ARG A 371 23.83 -2.37 22.06
N ASN A 372 22.67 -2.89 21.64
CA ASN A 372 22.46 -3.35 20.26
C ASN A 372 22.52 -2.20 19.25
N GLN A 373 23.30 -2.41 18.18
CA GLN A 373 23.46 -1.51 17.06
C GLN A 373 22.33 -1.75 16.04
N GLN A 374 21.42 -0.79 15.87
CA GLN A 374 20.24 -0.98 15.02
C GLN A 374 19.98 0.18 14.05
N PHE A 375 20.49 1.39 14.34
CA PHE A 375 20.11 2.60 13.61
C PHE A 375 20.59 2.61 12.16
N VAL A 376 21.82 2.21 11.89
CA VAL A 376 22.33 2.12 10.50
C VAL A 376 21.52 1.11 9.69
N ARG A 377 21.12 -0.01 10.29
CA ARG A 377 20.27 -1.02 9.64
C ARG A 377 18.85 -0.48 9.36
N ILE A 378 18.26 0.25 10.31
CA ILE A 378 16.94 0.90 10.16
C ILE A 378 17.01 1.92 9.03
N TYR A 379 18.00 2.81 9.03
CA TYR A 379 18.16 3.80 7.97
C TYR A 379 18.47 3.18 6.61
N GLY A 380 19.17 2.06 6.55
CA GLY A 380 19.35 1.31 5.32
C GLY A 380 18.04 0.75 4.74
N LYS A 381 17.08 0.35 5.59
CA LYS A 381 15.74 -0.05 5.17
C LYS A 381 14.91 1.16 4.69
N ILE A 382 14.95 2.26 5.46
CA ILE A 382 14.26 3.51 5.10
C ILE A 382 14.79 4.05 3.76
N TRP A 383 16.11 4.03 3.55
CA TRP A 383 16.71 4.45 2.27
C TRP A 383 16.15 3.64 1.09
N ARG A 384 16.13 2.32 1.20
CA ARG A 384 15.57 1.45 0.14
C ARG A 384 14.10 1.77 -0.13
N MET A 385 13.30 1.98 0.92
CA MET A 385 11.90 2.36 0.78
C MET A 385 11.73 3.71 0.07
N VAL A 386 12.51 4.73 0.44
CA VAL A 386 12.48 6.06 -0.18
C VAL A 386 12.93 6.00 -1.64
N GLU A 387 13.99 5.24 -1.95
CA GLU A 387 14.49 5.06 -3.33
C GLU A 387 13.44 4.35 -4.22
N THR A 388 12.76 3.34 -3.69
CA THR A 388 11.67 2.66 -4.40
C THR A 388 10.50 3.59 -4.70
N LEU A 389 10.15 4.47 -3.76
CA LEU A 389 9.02 5.38 -3.89
C LEU A 389 9.36 6.70 -4.60
N HIS A 390 10.64 7.01 -4.75
CA HIS A 390 11.11 8.24 -5.42
C HIS A 390 10.48 8.43 -6.80
N TYR A 391 10.38 7.37 -7.59
CA TYR A 391 9.77 7.42 -8.92
C TYR A 391 8.31 7.89 -8.85
N PHE A 392 7.56 7.43 -7.86
CA PHE A 392 6.14 7.72 -7.67
C PHE A 392 5.87 9.07 -7.00
N THR A 393 6.81 9.58 -6.20
CA THR A 393 6.69 10.89 -5.53
C THR A 393 7.14 12.06 -6.40
N THR A 394 7.90 11.81 -7.46
CA THR A 394 8.42 12.85 -8.36
C THR A 394 7.62 13.01 -9.64
N ARG A 395 6.75 12.06 -9.97
CA ARG A 395 5.95 12.03 -11.20
C ARG A 395 4.46 12.04 -10.88
N GLY A 396 3.67 12.41 -11.84
CA GLY A 396 2.21 12.32 -11.81
C GLY A 396 1.70 11.55 -13.02
N TRP A 397 0.60 10.85 -12.85
CA TRP A 397 -0.06 10.08 -13.90
C TRP A 397 -1.49 10.54 -14.10
N ASN A 398 -1.99 10.31 -15.31
CA ASN A 398 -3.38 10.50 -15.67
C ASN A 398 -3.96 9.15 -16.11
N PHE A 399 -4.60 8.44 -15.18
CA PHE A 399 -5.23 7.15 -15.42
C PHE A 399 -6.67 7.38 -15.89
N GLU A 400 -7.05 6.86 -17.06
CA GLU A 400 -8.44 6.88 -17.53
C GLU A 400 -9.35 6.14 -16.54
N THR A 401 -10.53 6.69 -16.25
CA THR A 401 -11.47 6.14 -15.26
C THR A 401 -12.89 5.96 -15.82
N LYS A 402 -13.02 5.82 -17.12
CA LYS A 402 -14.33 5.61 -17.77
C LYS A 402 -14.98 4.31 -17.34
N GLY A 403 -14.21 3.22 -17.29
CA GLY A 403 -14.70 1.91 -16.89
C GLY A 403 -15.21 1.90 -15.46
N LEU A 404 -14.52 2.62 -14.53
CA LEU A 404 -15.01 2.79 -13.16
C LEU A 404 -16.38 3.45 -13.11
N LEU A 405 -16.56 4.56 -13.86
CA LEU A 405 -17.84 5.25 -13.91
C LEU A 405 -18.92 4.39 -14.58
N THR A 406 -18.60 3.69 -15.66
CA THR A 406 -19.52 2.77 -16.34
C THR A 406 -20.00 1.66 -15.40
N MET A 407 -19.09 1.07 -14.61
CA MET A 407 -19.47 0.06 -13.62
C MET A 407 -20.29 0.65 -12.47
N TRP A 408 -19.99 1.88 -12.05
CA TRP A 408 -20.79 2.60 -11.05
C TRP A 408 -22.22 2.88 -11.53
N ASP A 409 -22.39 3.36 -12.76
CA ASP A 409 -23.69 3.68 -13.35
C ASP A 409 -24.51 2.42 -13.65
N TRP A 410 -23.85 1.26 -13.85
CA TRP A 410 -24.51 -0.03 -14.06
C TRP A 410 -25.20 -0.55 -12.79
N MET A 411 -24.72 -0.20 -11.59
CA MET A 411 -25.28 -0.67 -10.31
C MET A 411 -26.64 0.02 -10.00
N CYS A 412 -27.54 -0.73 -9.35
CA CYS A 412 -28.73 -0.15 -8.71
C CYS A 412 -28.34 0.63 -7.44
N ASP A 413 -29.26 1.44 -6.92
CA ASP A 413 -28.95 2.31 -5.77
C ASP A 413 -28.70 1.53 -4.47
N GLU A 414 -29.34 0.37 -4.28
CA GLU A 414 -29.09 -0.53 -3.16
C GLU A 414 -27.67 -1.10 -3.21
N ASP A 415 -27.21 -1.55 -4.40
CA ASP A 415 -25.86 -2.07 -4.57
C ASP A 415 -24.82 -0.96 -4.37
N LYS A 416 -25.09 0.29 -4.80
CA LYS A 416 -24.21 1.45 -4.56
C LYS A 416 -24.01 1.74 -3.07
N GLN A 417 -25.02 1.48 -2.24
CA GLN A 417 -24.89 1.63 -0.78
C GLN A 417 -24.02 0.53 -0.17
N VAL A 418 -24.19 -0.71 -0.62
CA VAL A 418 -23.49 -1.89 -0.06
C VAL A 418 -22.05 -1.98 -0.59
N PHE A 419 -21.86 -1.81 -1.89
CA PHE A 419 -20.58 -1.95 -2.58
C PHE A 419 -20.05 -0.60 -3.09
N ASN A 420 -20.03 0.40 -2.21
CA ASN A 420 -19.60 1.75 -2.57
C ASN A 420 -18.12 1.79 -2.95
N PHE A 421 -17.83 2.19 -4.19
CA PHE A 421 -16.47 2.47 -4.67
C PHE A 421 -16.33 3.85 -5.32
N ASP A 422 -17.27 4.76 -5.07
CA ASP A 422 -17.22 6.14 -5.57
C ASP A 422 -16.19 6.97 -4.80
N VAL A 423 -14.99 7.08 -5.35
CA VAL A 423 -13.89 7.84 -4.76
C VAL A 423 -14.17 9.35 -4.64
N ARG A 424 -15.15 9.89 -5.37
CA ARG A 424 -15.56 11.31 -5.30
C ARG A 424 -16.11 11.68 -3.92
N GLN A 425 -16.62 10.69 -3.18
CA GLN A 425 -17.18 10.86 -1.83
C GLN A 425 -16.10 10.89 -0.73
N VAL A 426 -14.84 10.58 -1.05
CA VAL A 426 -13.76 10.56 -0.06
C VAL A 426 -13.37 11.98 0.31
N ASN A 427 -13.56 12.35 1.57
CA ASN A 427 -12.94 13.55 2.14
C ASN A 427 -11.52 13.21 2.58
N TRP A 428 -10.52 13.79 1.92
CA TRP A 428 -9.11 13.43 2.13
C TRP A 428 -8.60 13.76 3.54
N ASP A 429 -9.02 14.85 4.15
CA ASP A 429 -8.59 15.22 5.51
C ASP A 429 -9.11 14.21 6.53
N SER A 430 -10.39 13.86 6.41
CA SER A 430 -11.01 12.83 7.24
C SER A 430 -10.34 11.47 7.04
N TYR A 431 -10.11 11.08 5.79
CA TYR A 431 -9.46 9.82 5.44
C TYR A 431 -8.02 9.74 5.95
N LEU A 432 -7.22 10.80 5.75
CA LEU A 432 -5.84 10.85 6.24
C LEU A 432 -5.79 10.79 7.77
N PHE A 433 -6.73 11.47 8.44
CA PHE A 433 -6.84 11.40 9.89
C PHE A 433 -7.06 9.95 10.36
N ASP A 434 -8.09 9.30 9.81
CA ASP A 434 -8.44 7.93 10.17
C ASP A 434 -7.29 6.96 9.81
N TYR A 435 -6.63 7.16 8.66
CA TYR A 435 -5.47 6.39 8.23
C TYR A 435 -4.33 6.48 9.26
N LEU A 436 -3.96 7.68 9.67
CA LEU A 436 -2.84 7.90 10.60
C LEU A 436 -3.17 7.40 12.01
N MET A 437 -4.43 7.53 12.44
CA MET A 437 -4.91 6.88 13.67
C MET A 437 -4.86 5.36 13.55
N GLY A 438 -5.18 4.80 12.39
CA GLY A 438 -5.04 3.38 12.09
C GLY A 438 -3.58 2.92 12.12
N VAL A 439 -2.66 3.68 11.54
CA VAL A 439 -1.21 3.41 11.65
C VAL A 439 -0.78 3.38 13.11
N LYS A 440 -1.22 4.36 13.91
CA LYS A 440 -0.92 4.41 15.34
C LYS A 440 -1.46 3.18 16.08
N ARG A 441 -2.72 2.84 15.87
CA ARG A 441 -3.45 1.80 16.60
C ARG A 441 -3.11 0.38 16.14
N TYR A 442 -3.20 0.11 14.84
CA TYR A 442 -3.10 -1.26 14.30
C TYR A 442 -1.68 -1.66 13.94
N LEU A 443 -0.88 -0.73 13.45
CA LEU A 443 0.49 -1.03 13.01
C LEU A 443 1.52 -0.82 14.12
N MET A 444 1.44 0.33 14.83
CA MET A 444 2.36 0.65 15.94
C MET A 444 1.89 0.09 17.27
N LYS A 445 0.62 -0.35 17.36
CA LYS A 445 -0.01 -0.87 18.59
C LYS A 445 -0.02 0.12 19.75
N ASP A 446 -0.02 1.42 19.44
CA ASP A 446 -0.13 2.49 20.42
C ASP A 446 -1.57 2.59 20.93
N ARG A 447 -1.75 2.82 22.24
CA ARG A 447 -3.06 3.06 22.84
C ARG A 447 -3.39 4.55 22.78
N LEU A 448 -4.68 4.87 22.70
CA LEU A 448 -5.13 6.27 22.71
C LEU A 448 -4.90 6.94 24.06
N GLU A 449 -4.96 6.18 25.14
CA GLU A 449 -4.70 6.64 26.51
C GLU A 449 -3.24 7.13 26.68
N ASP A 450 -2.32 6.65 25.85
CA ASP A 450 -0.90 7.03 25.89
C ASP A 450 -0.62 8.39 25.22
N ILE A 451 -1.59 9.01 24.54
CA ILE A 451 -1.39 10.29 23.84
C ILE A 451 -0.83 11.40 24.74
N PRO A 452 -1.32 11.62 25.97
CA PRO A 452 -0.75 12.63 26.86
C PRO A 452 0.74 12.36 27.18
N LYS A 453 1.11 11.10 27.39
CA LYS A 453 2.50 10.68 27.61
C LYS A 453 3.36 10.92 26.37
N ALA A 454 2.85 10.59 25.19
CA ALA A 454 3.54 10.84 23.92
C ALA A 454 3.72 12.35 23.65
N LYS A 455 2.73 13.19 23.97
CA LYS A 455 2.85 14.66 23.90
C LYS A 455 3.93 15.19 24.83
N ASN A 456 4.01 14.67 26.06
CA ASN A 456 5.07 15.05 27.00
C ASN A 456 6.46 14.64 26.49
N ASN A 457 6.60 13.44 25.94
CA ASN A 457 7.85 13.00 25.30
C ASN A 457 8.24 13.93 24.13
N LEU A 458 7.27 14.33 23.31
CA LEU A 458 7.50 15.26 22.21
C LEU A 458 7.93 16.65 22.71
N HIS A 459 7.36 17.12 23.83
CA HIS A 459 7.78 18.36 24.47
C HIS A 459 9.25 18.30 24.90
N TRP A 460 9.67 17.23 25.56
CA TRP A 460 11.08 17.04 25.92
C TRP A 460 11.99 16.96 24.70
N LEU A 461 11.58 16.30 23.62
CA LEU A 461 12.34 16.28 22.37
C LEU A 461 12.51 17.69 21.77
N LYS A 462 11.49 18.57 21.88
CA LYS A 462 11.62 19.99 21.48
C LYS A 462 12.71 20.70 22.29
N ILE A 463 12.72 20.50 23.60
CA ILE A 463 13.72 21.10 24.51
C ILE A 463 15.13 20.60 24.15
N TYR A 464 15.30 19.28 24.03
CA TYR A 464 16.59 18.69 23.67
C TYR A 464 17.08 19.16 22.28
N SER A 465 16.17 19.25 21.32
CA SER A 465 16.50 19.78 19.99
C SER A 465 16.93 21.24 20.05
N ALA A 466 16.28 22.08 20.86
CA ALA A 466 16.65 23.47 21.05
C ALA A 466 18.03 23.61 21.72
N ILE A 467 18.30 22.81 22.77
CA ILE A 467 19.61 22.78 23.44
C ILE A 467 20.72 22.34 22.47
N ALA A 468 20.48 21.27 21.72
CA ALA A 468 21.44 20.78 20.72
C ALA A 468 21.71 21.82 19.62
N ASN A 469 20.67 22.51 19.15
CA ASN A 469 20.80 23.60 18.18
C ASN A 469 21.59 24.79 18.74
N ALA A 470 21.30 25.19 19.96
CA ALA A 470 22.06 26.25 20.65
C ALA A 470 23.55 25.88 20.82
N GLY A 471 23.82 24.64 21.23
CA GLY A 471 25.19 24.12 21.35
C GLY A 471 25.93 24.04 20.02
N PHE A 472 25.24 23.63 18.96
CA PHE A 472 25.81 23.63 17.60
C PHE A 472 26.24 25.03 17.15
N TRP A 473 25.37 26.03 17.26
CA TRP A 473 25.67 27.38 16.88
C TRP A 473 26.77 28.02 17.75
N TRP A 474 26.76 27.69 19.05
CA TRP A 474 27.84 28.13 19.95
C TRP A 474 29.19 27.57 19.50
N MET A 475 29.27 26.28 19.22
CA MET A 475 30.49 25.62 18.76
C MET A 475 30.92 26.16 17.38
N PHE A 476 29.99 26.34 16.45
CA PHE A 476 30.24 26.87 15.11
C PHE A 476 30.85 28.26 15.18
N VAL A 477 30.22 29.19 15.91
CA VAL A 477 30.72 30.56 16.07
C VAL A 477 32.08 30.57 16.77
N ARG A 478 32.26 29.76 17.80
CA ARG A 478 33.54 29.64 18.52
C ARG A 478 34.67 29.14 17.61
N THR A 479 34.40 28.21 16.72
CA THR A 479 35.40 27.62 15.84
C THR A 479 35.80 28.57 14.71
N PHE A 480 34.79 29.17 14.03
CA PHE A 480 35.02 29.94 12.81
C PHE A 480 35.17 31.45 13.01
N ALA A 481 34.57 32.02 14.06
CA ALA A 481 34.53 33.45 14.28
C ALA A 481 35.46 33.96 15.42
N ARG A 482 35.94 33.05 16.31
CA ARG A 482 36.69 33.42 17.54
C ARG A 482 37.89 34.31 17.29
N ARG A 483 38.65 34.09 16.21
CA ARG A 483 39.89 34.82 15.91
C ARG A 483 39.69 36.06 15.06
N ARG A 484 38.49 36.24 14.45
CA ARG A 484 38.27 37.26 13.41
C ARG A 484 37.26 38.34 13.81
N LEU A 485 36.39 38.11 14.79
CA LEU A 485 35.28 39.00 15.10
C LEU A 485 35.22 39.39 16.58
N LYS A 486 34.69 40.60 16.86
CA LYS A 486 34.42 41.08 18.23
C LYS A 486 33.42 40.16 18.94
N LYS A 487 33.49 40.06 20.27
CA LYS A 487 32.59 39.21 21.08
C LYS A 487 31.11 39.53 20.85
N THR A 488 30.76 40.82 20.73
CA THR A 488 29.37 41.25 20.45
C THR A 488 28.85 40.71 19.11
N THR A 489 29.69 40.73 18.06
CA THR A 489 29.34 40.16 16.74
C THR A 489 29.20 38.64 16.80
N GLN A 490 30.04 37.96 17.59
CA GLN A 490 29.92 36.51 17.81
C GLN A 490 28.59 36.13 18.46
N TRP A 491 28.15 36.85 19.51
CA TRP A 491 26.87 36.68 20.16
C TRP A 491 25.70 36.96 19.21
N GLY A 492 25.80 38.01 18.39
CA GLY A 492 24.79 38.30 17.37
C GLY A 492 24.65 37.18 16.34
N MET A 493 25.77 36.66 15.82
CA MET A 493 25.75 35.51 14.88
C MET A 493 25.16 34.25 15.51
N TRP A 494 25.52 33.97 16.76
CA TRP A 494 24.93 32.84 17.50
C TRP A 494 23.41 32.99 17.64
N ALA A 495 22.97 34.16 18.11
CA ALA A 495 21.53 34.41 18.33
C ALA A 495 20.73 34.34 17.01
N ILE A 496 21.22 34.96 15.93
CA ILE A 496 20.57 34.91 14.62
C ILE A 496 20.54 33.49 14.09
N GLY A 497 21.64 32.76 14.10
CA GLY A 497 21.71 31.37 13.62
C GLY A 497 20.79 30.46 14.42
N PHE A 498 20.80 30.58 15.75
CA PHE A 498 19.89 29.82 16.63
C PHE A 498 18.43 30.15 16.31
N MET A 499 18.05 31.42 16.25
CA MET A 499 16.69 31.86 15.99
C MET A 499 16.18 31.38 14.63
N LEU A 500 16.97 31.57 13.57
CA LEU A 500 16.59 31.11 12.22
C LEU A 500 16.35 29.59 12.17
N THR A 501 17.28 28.82 12.73
CA THR A 501 17.13 27.36 12.75
C THR A 501 16.05 26.87 13.71
N TYR A 502 15.82 27.59 14.82
CA TYR A 502 14.74 27.29 15.76
C TYR A 502 13.37 27.56 15.13
N ILE A 503 13.18 28.72 14.48
CA ILE A 503 11.97 29.08 13.74
C ILE A 503 11.72 28.05 12.63
N TRP A 504 12.74 27.74 11.82
CA TRP A 504 12.64 26.74 10.76
C TRP A 504 12.21 25.36 11.25
N SER A 505 12.68 24.93 12.42
CA SER A 505 12.37 23.62 12.98
C SER A 505 11.01 23.55 13.68
N ASN A 506 10.47 24.69 14.15
CA ASN A 506 9.27 24.71 14.98
C ASN A 506 8.06 25.36 14.33
N CYS A 507 8.27 26.24 13.34
CA CYS A 507 7.16 26.84 12.59
C CYS A 507 6.74 25.93 11.43
N SER A 508 5.46 25.58 11.40
CA SER A 508 4.85 24.96 10.23
C SER A 508 4.45 26.07 9.25
N PHE A 509 5.00 26.01 8.03
CA PHE A 509 4.66 26.94 6.94
C PHE A 509 3.60 26.34 6.00
N GLY A 510 2.91 25.27 6.42
CA GLY A 510 1.88 24.57 5.67
C GLY A 510 0.50 25.25 5.71
N GLU A 511 -0.43 24.72 4.94
CA GLU A 511 -1.83 25.11 4.97
C GLU A 511 -2.44 24.85 6.35
N ARG A 512 -3.45 25.66 6.75
CA ARG A 512 -4.18 25.43 7.99
C ARG A 512 -5.06 24.20 7.81
N ILE A 513 -4.62 23.08 8.39
CA ILE A 513 -5.34 21.82 8.39
C ILE A 513 -6.12 21.73 9.70
N GLN A 514 -7.43 21.50 9.62
CA GLN A 514 -8.25 21.22 10.79
C GLN A 514 -8.30 19.71 11.00
N LEU A 515 -7.80 19.26 12.15
CA LEU A 515 -7.87 17.86 12.55
C LEU A 515 -9.18 17.59 13.28
N LYS A 516 -9.74 16.39 13.11
CA LYS A 516 -10.81 15.88 13.97
C LYS A 516 -10.34 15.80 15.42
N SER A 517 -11.26 15.96 16.35
CA SER A 517 -11.00 15.67 17.77
C SER A 517 -10.94 14.16 18.03
N ILE A 518 -10.32 13.76 19.14
CA ILE A 518 -10.33 12.33 19.56
C ILE A 518 -11.75 11.84 19.82
N ASP A 519 -12.61 12.70 20.35
CA ASP A 519 -13.99 12.33 20.67
C ASP A 519 -14.82 12.11 19.40
N GLU A 520 -14.65 12.95 18.37
CA GLU A 520 -15.23 12.72 17.05
C GLU A 520 -14.71 11.41 16.41
N TYR A 521 -13.41 11.13 16.55
CA TYR A 521 -12.83 9.86 16.06
C TYR A 521 -13.42 8.65 16.79
N LYS A 522 -13.57 8.72 18.12
CA LYS A 522 -14.18 7.64 18.91
C LYS A 522 -15.64 7.39 18.52
N GLN A 523 -16.38 8.45 18.21
CA GLN A 523 -17.77 8.34 17.75
C GLN A 523 -17.86 7.76 16.33
N SER A 524 -16.97 8.16 15.41
CA SER A 524 -16.96 7.71 14.02
C SER A 524 -16.42 6.29 13.86
N ALA A 525 -15.48 5.88 14.70
CA ALA A 525 -14.85 4.58 14.66
C ALA A 525 -15.56 3.64 15.60
N HIS A 526 -16.76 3.23 15.46
CA HIS A 526 -17.44 2.27 16.34
C HIS A 526 -16.50 1.65 17.38
N TYR A 527 -16.26 2.43 18.43
CA TYR A 527 -15.48 2.01 19.58
C TYR A 527 -16.39 1.09 20.41
N CYS A 528 -16.49 -0.16 20.00
CA CYS A 528 -17.06 -1.23 20.82
C CYS A 528 -15.99 -2.29 21.02
#